data_90968316505433c49a833c0b4738e8eb
#
_entry.id   90968316505433c49a833c0b4738e8eb
#
_cell.length_a   1.000
_cell.length_b   1.000
_cell.length_c   1.000
_cell.angle_alpha   90.00
_cell.angle_beta   90.00
_cell.angle_gamma   90.00
#
_symmetry.space_group_name_H-M   'P 1'
#
loop_
_entity.id
_entity.type
_entity.pdbx_description
1 polymer ?
#
loop_
_entity_poly.entity_id
_entity_poly.type
_entity_poly.pdbx_seq_one_letter_code
_entity_poly.pdbx_strand_id
1 'polypeptide(L)'
;MRSLGLDIGDRRIGVALSDPEGILASPFTIINRRDESLDIEAITDIISQQQVGQIVVGLPRSLDGSLGRQAEKVKEFTQKLCSHTRVPVEYRDERLTTVLAERLVQAVKTKKTREKVRHDALAAALILQGYLDEGREPKLA
;
A
#
# COMPACT_ATOMS: atom_id res chain seq x y z
N MET A 1 -0.32 -16.56 -5.10
CA MET A 1 -0.35 -15.33 -5.90
C MET A 1 -0.01 -14.15 -5.00
N ARG A 2 0.84 -13.25 -5.47
CA ARG A 2 1.26 -12.12 -4.64
C ARG A 2 0.24 -11.00 -4.64
N SER A 3 0.17 -10.31 -3.52
CA SER A 3 -0.62 -9.09 -3.38
C SER A 3 0.31 -7.88 -3.30
N LEU A 4 -0.15 -6.77 -3.84
CA LEU A 4 0.58 -5.50 -3.85
C LEU A 4 -0.14 -4.51 -2.95
N GLY A 5 0.60 -3.86 -2.06
CA GLY A 5 0.08 -2.79 -1.22
C GLY A 5 0.60 -1.44 -1.71
N LEU A 6 -0.28 -0.47 -1.80
CA LEU A 6 0.07 0.89 -2.25
C LEU A 6 -0.37 1.93 -1.21
N ASP A 7 0.56 2.81 -0.87
CA ASP A 7 0.30 4.01 -0.09
C ASP A 7 0.60 5.21 -1.00
N ILE A 8 -0.46 5.81 -1.53
CA ILE A 8 -0.34 6.83 -2.58
C ILE A 8 -0.28 8.22 -1.95
N GLY A 9 0.91 8.79 -1.91
CA GLY A 9 1.14 10.16 -1.43
C GLY A 9 1.26 11.15 -2.58
N ASP A 10 1.36 12.44 -2.24
CA ASP A 10 1.50 13.50 -3.25
C ASP A 10 2.86 13.49 -3.95
N ARG A 11 3.90 13.10 -3.24
CA ARG A 11 5.27 13.09 -3.75
C ARG A 11 5.82 11.69 -3.97
N ARG A 12 5.34 10.71 -3.25
CA ARG A 12 5.85 9.35 -3.28
C ARG A 12 4.73 8.35 -3.14
N ILE A 13 4.94 7.19 -3.75
CA ILE A 13 4.06 6.05 -3.58
C ILE A 13 4.86 4.96 -2.90
N GLY A 14 4.45 4.57 -1.71
CA GLY A 14 5.02 3.43 -1.01
C GLY A 14 4.45 2.13 -1.58
N VAL A 15 5.32 1.16 -1.80
CA VAL A 15 4.94 -0.11 -2.41
C VAL A 15 5.39 -1.26 -1.52
N ALA A 16 4.45 -2.17 -1.23
CA ALA A 16 4.73 -3.40 -0.50
C ALA A 16 4.29 -4.60 -1.32
N LEU A 17 4.93 -5.73 -1.08
CA LEU A 17 4.59 -7.00 -1.71
C LEU A 17 4.39 -8.08 -0.66
N SER A 18 3.44 -8.98 -0.91
CA SER A 18 3.34 -10.19 -0.12
C SER A 18 4.23 -11.28 -0.69
N ASP A 19 4.48 -12.32 0.11
CA ASP A 19 5.01 -13.58 -0.39
C ASP A 19 3.99 -14.23 -1.34
N PRO A 20 4.40 -15.26 -2.10
CA PRO A 20 3.47 -15.91 -3.04
C PRO A 20 2.25 -16.55 -2.36
N GLU A 21 2.35 -16.90 -1.09
CA GLU A 21 1.26 -17.53 -0.33
C GLU A 21 0.32 -16.50 0.31
N GLY A 22 0.67 -15.21 0.28
CA GLY A 22 -0.18 -14.17 0.83
C GLY A 22 -0.22 -14.12 2.35
N ILE A 23 0.89 -14.44 3.00
CA ILE A 23 0.97 -14.51 4.47
C ILE A 23 1.64 -13.28 5.05
N LEU A 24 2.78 -12.87 4.48
CA LEU A 24 3.60 -11.78 5.01
C LEU A 24 3.78 -10.67 3.98
N ALA A 25 3.50 -9.44 4.40
CA ALA A 25 3.77 -8.25 3.60
C ALA A 25 5.12 -7.65 4.00
N SER A 26 5.88 -7.20 3.00
CA SER A 26 7.17 -6.54 3.21
C SER A 26 7.26 -5.27 2.39
N PRO A 27 7.92 -4.22 2.91
CA PRO A 27 8.22 -3.05 2.10
C PRO A 27 9.03 -3.47 0.86
N PHE A 28 8.64 -2.99 -0.30
CA PHE A 28 9.29 -3.38 -1.54
C PHE A 28 10.08 -2.23 -2.16
N THR A 29 9.42 -1.10 -2.43
CA THR A 29 10.09 0.06 -3.01
C THR A 29 9.27 1.33 -2.77
N ILE A 30 9.87 2.46 -3.13
CA ILE A 30 9.19 3.75 -3.13
C ILE A 30 9.32 4.32 -4.53
N ILE A 31 8.19 4.73 -5.10
CA ILE A 31 8.14 5.40 -6.38
C ILE A 31 8.10 6.90 -6.13
N ASN A 32 9.12 7.62 -6.57
CA ASN A 32 9.10 9.08 -6.56
C ASN A 32 8.21 9.55 -7.70
N ARG A 33 7.19 10.31 -7.39
CA ARG A 33 6.20 10.70 -8.38
C ARG A 33 6.77 11.67 -9.39
N ARG A 34 6.44 11.45 -10.65
CA ARG A 34 6.80 12.30 -11.78
C ARG A 34 5.52 12.79 -12.44
N ASP A 35 5.09 12.13 -13.49
CA ASP A 35 3.76 12.32 -14.02
C ASP A 35 2.96 11.03 -13.85
N GLU A 36 1.66 11.15 -13.92
CA GLU A 36 0.74 10.06 -13.62
C GLU A 36 0.95 8.85 -14.55
N SER A 37 1.23 9.09 -15.83
CA SER A 37 1.47 8.00 -16.79
C SER A 37 2.70 7.19 -16.43
N LEU A 38 3.80 7.85 -16.05
CA LEU A 38 5.03 7.16 -15.63
C LEU A 38 4.84 6.43 -14.31
N ASP A 39 4.09 7.02 -13.40
CA ASP A 39 3.81 6.40 -12.10
C ASP A 39 2.99 5.12 -12.28
N ILE A 40 1.98 5.16 -13.12
CA ILE A 40 1.15 3.99 -13.44
C ILE A 40 1.98 2.92 -14.15
N GLU A 41 2.83 3.33 -15.09
CA GLU A 41 3.72 2.40 -15.79
C GLU A 41 4.65 1.68 -14.80
N ALA A 42 5.23 2.40 -13.84
CA ALA A 42 6.08 1.81 -12.81
C ALA A 42 5.32 0.76 -12.00
N ILE A 43 4.07 1.04 -11.64
CA ILE A 43 3.24 0.09 -10.89
C ILE A 43 2.89 -1.13 -11.76
N THR A 44 2.48 -0.92 -12.99
CA THR A 44 2.12 -2.04 -13.88
C THR A 44 3.31 -2.91 -14.21
N ASP A 45 4.51 -2.35 -14.29
CA ASP A 45 5.74 -3.12 -14.44
C ASP A 45 5.98 -4.04 -13.23
N ILE A 46 5.77 -3.53 -12.02
CA ILE A 46 5.88 -4.33 -10.80
C ILE A 46 4.84 -5.46 -10.80
N ILE A 47 3.60 -5.14 -11.17
CA ILE A 47 2.52 -6.13 -11.26
C ILE A 47 2.92 -7.28 -12.19
N SER A 48 3.46 -6.96 -13.33
CA SER A 48 3.88 -7.94 -14.33
C SER A 48 5.10 -8.75 -13.85
N GLN A 49 6.13 -8.07 -13.38
CA GLN A 49 7.39 -8.72 -12.96
C GLN A 49 7.20 -9.60 -11.74
N GLN A 50 6.36 -9.20 -10.81
CA GLN A 50 6.14 -9.92 -9.55
C GLN A 50 4.92 -10.83 -9.56
N GLN A 51 4.24 -10.91 -10.68
CA GLN A 51 3.04 -11.75 -10.85
C GLN A 51 1.98 -11.45 -9.79
N VAL A 52 1.66 -10.16 -9.65
CA VAL A 52 0.67 -9.69 -8.68
C VAL A 52 -0.74 -10.03 -9.16
N GLY A 53 -1.54 -10.58 -8.26
CA GLY A 53 -2.93 -10.94 -8.54
C GLY A 53 -3.97 -10.16 -7.76
N GLN A 54 -3.55 -9.29 -6.84
CA GLN A 54 -4.44 -8.47 -6.03
C GLN A 54 -3.72 -7.20 -5.64
N ILE A 55 -4.42 -6.07 -5.69
CA ILE A 55 -3.88 -4.77 -5.28
C ILE A 55 -4.71 -4.24 -4.12
N VAL A 56 -4.04 -3.78 -3.07
CA VAL A 56 -4.67 -3.16 -1.90
C VAL A 56 -4.16 -1.72 -1.81
N VAL A 57 -5.07 -0.77 -1.82
CA VAL A 57 -4.74 0.66 -1.77
C VAL A 57 -5.22 1.24 -0.46
N GLY A 58 -4.31 1.89 0.27
CA GLY A 58 -4.67 2.60 1.49
C GLY A 58 -5.49 3.84 1.16
N LEU A 59 -6.64 3.99 1.80
CA LEU A 59 -7.51 5.12 1.58
C LEU A 59 -7.47 6.02 2.82
N PRO A 60 -6.89 7.23 2.72
CA PRO A 60 -6.83 8.13 3.86
C PRO A 60 -8.22 8.67 4.20
N ARG A 61 -8.51 8.74 5.49
CA ARG A 61 -9.76 9.30 5.98
C ARG A 61 -9.46 10.38 7.01
N SER A 62 -10.34 11.37 7.10
CA SER A 62 -10.29 12.38 8.14
C SER A 62 -10.60 11.75 9.51
N LEU A 63 -10.23 12.41 10.59
CA LEU A 63 -10.45 11.91 11.95
C LEU A 63 -11.92 11.61 12.25
N ASP A 64 -12.83 12.30 11.59
CA ASP A 64 -14.28 12.07 11.73
C ASP A 64 -14.79 10.92 10.83
N GLY A 65 -13.90 10.26 10.08
CA GLY A 65 -14.27 9.17 9.20
C GLY A 65 -14.70 9.58 7.80
N SER A 66 -14.79 10.89 7.53
CA SER A 66 -15.16 11.36 6.20
C SER A 66 -14.02 11.17 5.19
N LEU A 67 -14.38 11.14 3.90
CA LEU A 67 -13.41 11.12 2.81
C LEU A 67 -13.06 12.56 2.43
N GLY A 68 -11.81 12.94 2.66
CA GLY A 68 -11.31 14.27 2.33
C GLY A 68 -10.71 14.34 0.93
N ARG A 69 -10.08 15.49 0.65
CA ARG A 69 -9.45 15.75 -0.64
C ARG A 69 -8.37 14.73 -1.00
N GLN A 70 -7.59 14.30 -0.02
CA GLN A 70 -6.54 13.31 -0.26
C GLN A 70 -7.13 11.97 -0.70
N ALA A 71 -8.22 11.54 -0.08
CA ALA A 71 -8.91 10.31 -0.48
C ALA A 71 -9.43 10.39 -1.92
N GLU A 72 -9.94 11.56 -2.33
CA GLU A 72 -10.38 11.77 -3.70
C GLU A 72 -9.24 11.64 -4.70
N LYS A 73 -8.08 12.20 -4.38
CA LYS A 73 -6.88 12.08 -5.22
C LYS A 73 -6.43 10.63 -5.36
N VAL A 74 -6.47 9.88 -4.27
CA VAL A 74 -6.13 8.46 -4.28
C VAL A 74 -7.09 7.69 -5.17
N LYS A 75 -8.38 7.95 -5.06
CA LYS A 75 -9.39 7.29 -5.89
C LYS A 75 -9.22 7.61 -7.37
N GLU A 76 -8.95 8.86 -7.71
CA GLU A 76 -8.73 9.27 -9.10
C GLU A 76 -7.53 8.54 -9.70
N PHE A 77 -6.42 8.49 -8.96
CA PHE A 77 -5.22 7.77 -9.38
C PHE A 77 -5.54 6.28 -9.56
N THR A 78 -6.22 5.69 -8.59
CA THR A 78 -6.57 4.26 -8.61
C THR A 78 -7.47 3.92 -9.80
N GLN A 79 -8.42 4.77 -10.13
CA GLN A 79 -9.27 4.56 -11.30
C GLN A 79 -8.46 4.54 -12.59
N LYS A 80 -7.48 5.41 -12.71
CA LYS A 80 -6.59 5.42 -13.88
C LYS A 80 -5.70 4.18 -13.91
N LEU A 81 -5.21 3.76 -12.76
CA LEU A 81 -4.46 2.51 -12.66
C LEU A 81 -5.32 1.32 -13.11
N CYS A 82 -6.57 1.27 -12.69
CA CYS A 82 -7.49 0.19 -13.06
C CYS A 82 -7.73 0.09 -14.57
N SER A 83 -7.62 1.20 -15.30
CA SER A 83 -7.73 1.14 -16.76
C SER A 83 -6.50 0.59 -17.44
N HIS A 84 -5.39 0.39 -16.72
CA HIS A 84 -4.13 -0.16 -17.24
C HIS A 84 -3.82 -1.56 -16.71
N THR A 85 -4.65 -2.14 -15.88
CA THR A 85 -4.46 -3.48 -15.34
C THR A 85 -5.80 -4.17 -15.14
N ARG A 86 -5.79 -5.51 -15.23
CA ARG A 86 -6.97 -6.34 -14.95
C ARG A 86 -6.98 -6.87 -13.52
N VAL A 87 -5.91 -6.59 -12.77
CA VAL A 87 -5.80 -7.06 -11.41
C VAL A 87 -6.80 -6.32 -10.53
N PRO A 88 -7.59 -7.03 -9.71
CA PRO A 88 -8.58 -6.38 -8.85
C PRO A 88 -7.93 -5.51 -7.79
N VAL A 89 -8.60 -4.41 -7.45
CA VAL A 89 -8.13 -3.43 -6.49
C VAL A 89 -9.15 -3.30 -5.36
N GLU A 90 -8.67 -3.32 -4.12
CA GLU A 90 -9.47 -3.04 -2.94
C GLU A 90 -8.88 -1.91 -2.14
N TYR A 91 -9.74 -1.13 -1.48
CA TYR A 91 -9.33 -0.05 -0.58
C TYR A 91 -9.33 -0.54 0.86
N ARG A 92 -8.44 0.04 1.66
CA ARG A 92 -8.40 -0.20 3.09
C ARG A 92 -8.16 1.11 3.83
N ASP A 93 -8.84 1.30 4.98
CA ASP A 93 -8.70 2.52 5.81
C ASP A 93 -7.26 2.62 6.34
N GLU A 94 -6.60 3.73 6.02
CA GLU A 94 -5.20 3.97 6.36
C GLU A 94 -5.00 4.52 7.79
N ARG A 95 -6.04 5.03 8.45
CA ARG A 95 -5.90 5.67 9.77
C ARG A 95 -5.23 4.79 10.81
N LEU A 96 -5.69 3.57 10.94
CA LEU A 96 -5.14 2.63 11.92
C LEU A 96 -3.73 2.20 11.55
N THR A 97 -3.45 2.11 10.27
CA THR A 97 -2.16 1.70 9.74
C THR A 97 -1.06 2.71 10.09
N THR A 98 -1.37 4.02 10.05
CA THR A 98 -0.40 5.07 10.35
C THR A 98 0.12 4.96 11.79
N VAL A 99 -0.76 4.70 12.75
CA VAL A 99 -0.37 4.53 14.16
C VAL A 99 0.56 3.33 14.31
N LEU A 100 0.23 2.21 13.68
CA LEU A 100 1.05 1.00 13.73
C LEU A 100 2.40 1.21 13.04
N ALA A 101 2.42 1.94 11.93
CA ALA A 101 3.64 2.26 11.21
C ALA A 101 4.60 3.06 12.09
N GLU A 102 4.10 4.07 12.78
CA GLU A 102 4.90 4.90 13.68
C GLU A 102 5.49 4.06 14.82
N ARG A 103 4.69 3.19 15.41
CA ARG A 103 5.17 2.31 16.47
C ARG A 103 6.27 1.37 15.99
N LEU A 104 6.12 0.82 14.79
CA LEU A 104 7.14 -0.07 14.22
C LEU A 104 8.43 0.66 13.90
N VAL A 105 8.35 1.89 13.37
CA VAL A 105 9.53 2.70 13.12
C VAL A 105 10.28 2.99 14.42
N GLN A 106 9.55 3.30 15.49
CA GLN A 106 10.15 3.55 16.80
C GLN A 106 10.75 2.31 17.43
N ALA A 107 10.21 1.13 17.15
CA ALA A 107 10.72 -0.13 17.65
C ALA A 107 12.03 -0.55 16.98
N VAL A 108 12.36 0.02 15.82
CA VAL A 108 13.62 -0.25 15.13
C VAL A 108 14.76 0.41 15.90
N LYS A 109 15.72 -0.41 16.36
CA LYS A 109 16.73 0.03 17.33
C LYS A 109 17.86 0.87 16.76
N THR A 110 18.17 0.76 15.48
CA THR A 110 19.28 1.51 14.89
C THR A 110 18.76 2.62 13.98
N LYS A 111 19.38 3.80 14.11
CA LYS A 111 19.05 4.93 13.26
C LYS A 111 19.21 4.62 11.77
N LYS A 112 20.25 3.88 11.43
CA LYS A 112 20.55 3.48 10.05
C LYS A 112 19.43 2.58 9.48
N THR A 113 18.92 1.66 10.29
CA THR A 113 17.82 0.81 9.88
C THR A 113 16.53 1.61 9.74
N ARG A 114 16.28 2.57 10.65
CA ARG A 114 15.11 3.45 10.55
C ARG A 114 15.10 4.29 9.27
N GLU A 115 16.27 4.75 8.85
CA GLU A 115 16.40 5.52 7.62
C GLU A 115 16.11 4.68 6.38
N LYS A 116 16.44 3.38 6.42
CA LYS A 116 16.16 2.46 5.33
C LYS A 116 14.69 2.06 5.25
N VAL A 117 14.01 2.03 6.40
CA VAL A 117 12.58 1.71 6.44
C VAL A 117 11.81 3.03 6.33
N ARG A 118 11.59 3.46 5.10
CA ARG A 118 10.87 4.69 4.86
C ARG A 118 9.41 4.56 5.25
N HIS A 119 8.87 5.60 5.84
CA HIS A 119 7.50 5.68 6.30
C HIS A 119 6.50 5.20 5.26
N ASP A 120 6.64 5.67 4.02
CA ASP A 120 5.68 5.37 2.95
C ASP A 120 5.64 3.89 2.60
N ALA A 121 6.80 3.23 2.53
CA ALA A 121 6.87 1.81 2.22
C ALA A 121 6.42 0.96 3.41
N LEU A 122 6.73 1.39 4.63
CA LEU A 122 6.27 0.71 5.84
C LEU A 122 4.75 0.81 5.96
N ALA A 123 4.19 1.98 5.70
CA ALA A 123 2.73 2.16 5.71
C ALA A 123 2.06 1.24 4.70
N ALA A 124 2.62 1.14 3.49
CA ALA A 124 2.11 0.22 2.47
C ALA A 124 2.15 -1.23 2.94
N ALA A 125 3.23 -1.64 3.61
CA ALA A 125 3.35 -2.99 4.15
C ALA A 125 2.30 -3.28 5.22
N LEU A 126 2.02 -2.31 6.08
CA LEU A 126 1.03 -2.48 7.14
C LEU A 126 -0.39 -2.47 6.59
N ILE A 127 -0.68 -1.65 5.58
CA ILE A 127 -1.95 -1.69 4.87
C ILE A 127 -2.17 -3.09 4.29
N LEU A 128 -1.17 -3.61 3.61
CA LEU A 128 -1.26 -4.92 2.99
C LEU A 128 -1.35 -6.03 4.02
N GLN A 129 -0.54 -5.99 5.07
CA GLN A 129 -0.55 -7.02 6.12
C GLN A 129 -1.92 -7.09 6.79
N GLY A 130 -2.52 -5.96 7.10
CA GLY A 130 -3.85 -5.93 7.69
C GLY A 130 -4.90 -6.59 6.79
N TYR A 131 -4.80 -6.34 5.49
CA TYR A 131 -5.68 -6.99 4.52
C TYR A 131 -5.47 -8.51 4.49
N LEU A 132 -4.23 -8.95 4.47
CA LEU A 132 -3.91 -10.38 4.45
C LEU A 132 -4.39 -11.09 5.73
N ASP A 133 -4.23 -10.44 6.87
CA ASP A 133 -4.66 -11.00 8.15
C ASP A 133 -6.17 -11.14 8.22
N GLU A 134 -6.92 -10.17 7.72
CA GLU A 134 -8.37 -10.23 7.65
C GLU A 134 -8.86 -11.43 6.82
N GLY A 135 -8.17 -11.70 5.71
CA GLY A 135 -8.52 -12.81 4.84
C GLY A 135 -8.27 -14.18 5.47
N ARG A 136 -7.42 -14.25 6.50
CA ARG A 136 -7.10 -15.51 7.19
C ARG A 136 -7.88 -15.73 8.47
N GLU A 137 -8.50 -14.68 9.01
CA GLU A 137 -9.30 -14.84 10.22
C GLU A 137 -10.51 -15.72 9.91
N PRO A 138 -10.76 -16.77 10.75
CA PRO A 138 -11.97 -17.56 10.55
C PRO A 138 -13.18 -16.68 10.73
N LYS A 139 -14.02 -16.64 9.72
CA LYS A 139 -15.28 -15.93 9.82
C LYS A 139 -16.15 -16.66 10.81
N LEU A 140 -16.41 -16.04 11.93
CA LEU A 140 -17.42 -16.54 12.86
C LEU A 140 -18.76 -16.47 12.15
N ALA A 141 -19.28 -17.63 11.87
CA ALA A 141 -20.58 -17.76 11.24
C ALA A 141 -21.67 -17.27 12.19
#